data_7f782dd27be428d33013a360175b7083
#
_entry.id   7f782dd27be428d33013a360175b7083
#
_cell.length_a   1.000
_cell.length_b   1.000
_cell.length_c   1.000
_cell.angle_alpha   90.00
_cell.angle_beta   90.00
_cell.angle_gamma   90.00
#
_symmetry.space_group_name_H-M   'P 1'
#
loop_
_entity.id
_entity.type
_entity.pdbx_description
1 polymer ?
#
loop_
_entity_poly.entity_id
_entity_poly.type
_entity_poly.pdbx_seq_one_letter_code
_entity_poly.pdbx_strand_id
1 'polypeptide(L)'
;MANQVIRITLKAYDHQLIDQSAKKIIETAKKTGANVSGPVPLPTKKEVVTILRAVHKYKDSREQFEQRTHKRLIDVLQPSQKTVDALSKLEMPAGVFINLKVMN
;
A
#
# COMPACT_ATOMS: atom_id res chain seq x y z
N MET A 1 -21.28 10.02 -19.63
CA MET A 1 -20.99 9.43 -18.35
C MET A 1 -19.53 9.24 -18.17
N ALA A 2 -19.02 9.76 -17.10
CA ALA A 2 -17.61 9.66 -16.86
C ALA A 2 -17.27 8.26 -16.38
N ASN A 3 -16.31 7.63 -17.01
CA ASN A 3 -15.76 6.39 -16.53
C ASN A 3 -14.75 6.74 -15.44
N GLN A 4 -15.20 6.66 -14.20
CA GLN A 4 -14.33 6.94 -13.08
C GLN A 4 -13.54 5.71 -12.69
N VAL A 5 -12.32 5.95 -12.30
CA VAL A 5 -11.44 4.92 -11.78
C VAL A 5 -10.88 5.43 -10.47
N ILE A 6 -10.99 4.61 -9.44
CA ILE A 6 -10.31 4.91 -8.19
C ILE A 6 -9.02 4.14 -8.18
N ARG A 7 -7.92 4.87 -8.19
CA ARG A 7 -6.60 4.27 -8.11
C ARG A 7 -6.13 4.28 -6.66
N ILE A 8 -5.89 3.09 -6.14
CA ILE A 8 -5.48 2.91 -4.77
C ILE A 8 -4.04 2.47 -4.76
N THR A 9 -3.20 3.26 -4.14
CA THR A 9 -1.79 2.92 -3.97
C THR A 9 -1.55 2.56 -2.52
N LEU A 10 -1.01 1.38 -2.29
CA LEU A 10 -0.67 0.91 -0.96
C LEU A 10 0.84 0.90 -0.81
N LYS A 11 1.31 1.33 0.35
CA LYS A 11 2.73 1.28 0.71
C LYS A 11 2.86 0.67 2.08
N ALA A 12 3.78 -0.24 2.23
CA ALA A 12 4.10 -0.82 3.53
C ALA A 12 5.52 -1.36 3.53
N TYR A 13 6.10 -1.43 4.70
CA TYR A 13 7.40 -2.05 4.85
C TYR A 13 7.31 -3.56 4.95
N ASP A 14 6.15 -4.09 5.32
CA ASP A 14 5.92 -5.51 5.47
C ASP A 14 5.09 -6.02 4.28
N HIS A 15 5.65 -6.97 3.53
CA HIS A 15 4.97 -7.48 2.34
C HIS A 15 3.71 -8.28 2.69
N GLN A 16 3.70 -8.97 3.81
CA GLN A 16 2.51 -9.72 4.22
C GLN A 16 1.37 -8.79 4.56
N LEU A 17 1.69 -7.72 5.26
CA LEU A 17 0.69 -6.74 5.65
C LEU A 17 0.07 -6.05 4.44
N ILE A 18 0.90 -5.70 3.46
CA ILE A 18 0.40 -5.02 2.27
C ILE A 18 -0.47 -5.95 1.44
N ASP A 19 -0.10 -7.23 1.35
CA ASP A 19 -0.88 -8.20 0.60
C ASP A 19 -2.24 -8.47 1.26
N GLN A 20 -2.27 -8.56 2.58
CA GLN A 20 -3.52 -8.70 3.32
C GLN A 20 -4.42 -7.49 3.12
N SER A 21 -3.85 -6.30 3.16
CA SER A 21 -4.60 -5.07 2.97
C SER A 21 -5.14 -4.97 1.55
N ALA A 22 -4.34 -5.33 0.56
CA ALA A 22 -4.77 -5.34 -0.83
C ALA A 22 -5.95 -6.31 -1.02
N LYS A 23 -5.86 -7.49 -0.43
CA LYS A 23 -6.92 -8.47 -0.52
C LYS A 23 -8.22 -7.95 0.10
N LYS A 24 -8.11 -7.29 1.25
CA LYS A 24 -9.26 -6.72 1.94
C LYS A 24 -9.95 -5.65 1.09
N ILE A 25 -9.16 -4.80 0.44
CA ILE A 25 -9.69 -3.76 -0.43
C ILE A 25 -10.41 -4.38 -1.63
N ILE A 26 -9.80 -5.38 -2.25
CA ILE A 26 -10.39 -6.05 -3.41
C ILE A 26 -11.70 -6.72 -3.03
N GLU A 27 -11.75 -7.42 -1.92
CA GLU A 27 -12.96 -8.07 -1.45
C GLU A 27 -14.06 -7.05 -1.19
N THR A 28 -13.72 -5.94 -0.56
CA THR A 28 -14.69 -4.88 -0.27
C THR A 28 -15.25 -4.28 -1.57
N ALA A 29 -14.39 -4.00 -2.53
CA ALA A 29 -14.84 -3.44 -3.80
C ALA A 29 -15.72 -4.42 -4.55
N LYS A 30 -15.37 -5.70 -4.57
CA LYS A 30 -16.17 -6.71 -5.24
C LYS A 30 -17.54 -6.87 -4.61
N LYS A 31 -17.62 -6.75 -3.29
CA LYS A 31 -18.91 -6.84 -2.60
C LYS A 31 -19.86 -5.72 -3.00
N THR A 32 -19.34 -4.61 -3.43
CA THR A 32 -20.16 -3.48 -3.87
C THR A 32 -20.46 -3.52 -5.35
N GLY A 33 -20.01 -4.55 -6.06
CA GLY A 33 -20.28 -4.74 -7.47
C GLY A 33 -19.29 -4.04 -8.40
N ALA A 34 -18.24 -3.45 -7.89
CA ALA A 34 -17.26 -2.78 -8.72
C ALA A 34 -16.29 -3.79 -9.34
N ASN A 35 -15.81 -3.46 -10.53
CA ASN A 35 -14.77 -4.24 -11.15
C ASN A 35 -13.41 -3.80 -10.62
N VAL A 36 -12.58 -4.76 -10.34
CA VAL A 36 -11.26 -4.49 -9.77
C VAL A 36 -10.20 -5.06 -10.69
N SER A 37 -9.29 -4.20 -11.10
CA SER A 37 -8.05 -4.65 -11.72
C SER A 37 -7.12 -5.04 -10.59
N GLY A 38 -6.73 -6.31 -10.54
CA GLY A 38 -6.08 -6.93 -9.40
C GLY A 38 -4.82 -6.22 -8.95
N PRO A 39 -4.29 -6.59 -7.80
CA PRO A 39 -3.15 -5.85 -7.29
C PRO A 39 -1.95 -6.02 -8.21
N VAL A 40 -1.43 -4.90 -8.68
CA VAL A 40 -0.23 -4.87 -9.49
C VAL A 40 0.94 -4.56 -8.57
N PRO A 41 1.89 -5.46 -8.42
CA PRO A 41 3.07 -5.13 -7.61
C PRO A 41 3.91 -4.11 -8.35
N LEU A 42 4.16 -2.99 -7.69
CA LEU A 42 5.09 -2.00 -8.19
C LEU A 42 6.50 -2.34 -7.70
N PRO A 43 7.52 -1.79 -8.37
CA PRO A 43 8.88 -2.08 -7.94
C PRO A 43 9.11 -1.75 -6.48
N THR A 44 9.75 -2.67 -5.78
CA THR A 44 10.06 -2.48 -4.37
C THR A 44 11.26 -1.55 -4.26
N LYS A 45 11.09 -0.50 -3.47
CA LYS A 45 12.18 0.41 -3.20
C LYS A 45 12.99 -0.11 -2.03
N LYS A 46 14.26 -0.30 -2.25
CA LYS A 46 15.17 -0.79 -1.24
C LYS A 46 16.05 0.35 -0.77
N GLU A 47 16.05 0.61 0.51
CA GLU A 47 16.92 1.62 1.10
C GLU A 47 17.83 0.95 2.11
N VAL A 48 19.10 1.28 2.03
CA VAL A 48 20.07 0.84 3.01
C VAL A 48 20.40 2.01 3.90
N VAL A 49 20.08 1.87 5.17
CA VAL A 49 20.35 2.90 6.15
C VAL A 49 21.52 2.44 7.01
N THR A 50 22.58 3.24 6.99
CA THR A 50 23.73 2.97 7.84
C THR A 50 23.64 3.81 9.08
N ILE A 51 23.61 3.16 10.22
CA ILE A 51 23.55 3.86 11.50
C ILE A 51 24.92 3.73 12.16
N LEU A 52 25.49 4.89 12.45
CA LEU A 52 26.71 4.95 13.23
C LEU A 52 26.33 4.99 14.69
N ARG A 53 26.69 3.96 15.41
CA ARG A 53 26.53 3.99 16.85
C ARG A 53 27.72 4.67 17.46
N ALA A 54 27.46 5.53 18.41
CA ALA A 54 28.51 6.17 19.17
C ALA A 54 29.09 5.16 20.15
N VAL A 55 29.87 4.27 19.62
CA VAL A 55 30.59 3.34 20.47
C VAL A 55 31.97 3.88 20.66
N HIS A 56 32.23 4.17 21.86
CA HIS A 56 33.50 4.72 22.20
C HIS A 56 34.57 3.67 22.10
N LYS A 57 35.69 4.03 21.71
CA LYS A 57 36.89 3.25 21.77
C LYS A 57 36.97 2.06 20.84
N TYR A 58 35.92 1.62 20.33
CA TYR A 58 35.94 0.42 19.56
C TYR A 58 35.73 0.71 18.12
N LYS A 59 35.98 -0.30 17.40
CA LYS A 59 35.79 -0.27 16.00
C LYS A 59 34.43 0.25 15.63
N ASP A 60 34.33 0.66 14.42
CA ASP A 60 33.10 1.09 13.83
C ASP A 60 31.94 0.23 14.21
N SER A 61 31.02 0.81 14.92
CA SER A 61 29.74 0.18 15.12
C SER A 61 28.80 0.67 14.07
N ARG A 62 28.93 0.12 12.90
CA ARG A 62 28.00 0.40 11.83
C ARG A 62 26.97 -0.70 11.79
N GLU A 63 25.74 -0.32 11.90
CA GLU A 63 24.66 -1.23 11.63
C GLU A 63 24.01 -0.78 10.34
N GLN A 64 23.88 -1.69 9.40
CA GLN A 64 23.17 -1.44 8.17
C GLN A 64 21.83 -2.11 8.26
N PHE A 65 20.80 -1.31 8.06
CA PHE A 65 19.45 -1.81 8.00
C PHE A 65 18.94 -1.65 6.59
N GLU A 66 18.34 -2.70 6.07
CA GLU A 66 17.62 -2.60 4.82
C GLU A 66 16.17 -2.30 5.12
N GLN A 67 15.67 -1.24 4.52
CA GLN A 67 14.26 -0.95 4.51
C GLN A 67 13.75 -1.17 3.10
N ARG A 68 12.72 -2.00 2.98
CA ARG A 68 12.08 -2.24 1.71
C ARG A 68 10.67 -1.70 1.78
N THR A 69 10.38 -0.82 0.86
CA THR A 69 9.03 -0.27 0.73
C THR A 69 8.33 -1.02 -0.38
N HIS A 70 7.34 -1.79 -0.01
CA HIS A 70 6.52 -2.52 -0.96
C HIS A 70 5.37 -1.64 -1.39
N LYS A 71 5.03 -1.70 -2.66
CA LYS A 71 3.93 -0.93 -3.22
C LYS A 71 3.00 -1.85 -3.99
N ARG A 72 1.72 -1.59 -3.86
CA ARG A 72 0.70 -2.30 -4.63
C ARG A 72 -0.25 -1.28 -5.23
N LEU A 73 -0.64 -1.51 -6.44
CA LEU A 73 -1.58 -0.66 -7.16
C LEU A 73 -2.85 -1.43 -7.44
N ILE A 74 -3.97 -0.84 -7.04
CA ILE A 74 -5.28 -1.43 -7.29
C ILE A 74 -6.13 -0.38 -7.99
N ASP A 75 -6.70 -0.74 -9.13
CA ASP A 75 -7.64 0.12 -9.83
C ASP A 75 -9.04 -0.44 -9.66
N VAL A 76 -9.92 0.38 -9.10
CA VAL A 76 -11.33 0.05 -8.99
C VAL A 76 -12.05 0.75 -10.13
N LEU A 77 -12.60 -0.05 -11.04
CA LEU A 77 -13.23 0.45 -12.25
C LEU A 77 -14.72 0.64 -12.01
N GLN A 78 -15.24 1.75 -12.49
CA GLN A 78 -16.66 2.06 -12.41
C GLN A 78 -17.22 1.94 -10.99
N PRO A 79 -16.62 2.66 -10.04
CA PRO A 79 -17.08 2.58 -8.66
C PRO A 79 -18.44 3.23 -8.50
N SER A 80 -19.30 2.62 -7.70
CA SER A 80 -20.57 3.22 -7.30
C SER A 80 -20.36 4.01 -6.01
N GLN A 81 -21.41 4.74 -5.61
CA GLN A 81 -21.36 5.43 -4.34
C GLN A 81 -21.14 4.46 -3.17
N LYS A 82 -21.73 3.27 -3.27
CA LYS A 82 -21.51 2.24 -2.26
C LYS A 82 -20.05 1.83 -2.16
N THR A 83 -19.38 1.75 -3.31
CA THR A 83 -17.96 1.40 -3.35
C THR A 83 -17.13 2.46 -2.64
N VAL A 84 -17.39 3.73 -2.95
CA VAL A 84 -16.66 4.84 -2.33
C VAL A 84 -16.89 4.83 -0.82
N ASP A 85 -18.13 4.67 -0.38
CA ASP A 85 -18.47 4.66 1.04
C ASP A 85 -17.80 3.47 1.75
N ALA A 86 -17.84 2.30 1.13
CA ALA A 86 -17.24 1.11 1.72
C ALA A 86 -15.72 1.25 1.86
N LEU A 87 -15.08 1.83 0.85
CA LEU A 87 -13.63 2.02 0.89
C LEU A 87 -13.24 3.07 1.93
N SER A 88 -14.05 4.11 2.09
CA SER A 88 -13.74 5.14 3.08
C SER A 88 -13.88 4.64 4.51
N LYS A 89 -14.68 3.60 4.73
CA LYS A 89 -14.88 3.01 6.05
C LYS A 89 -13.92 1.88 6.36
N LEU A 90 -13.07 1.52 5.41
CA LEU A 90 -12.13 0.44 5.60
C LEU A 90 -11.05 0.83 6.59
N GLU A 91 -10.84 -0.06 7.56
CA GLU A 91 -9.75 0.12 8.50
C GLU A 91 -8.54 -0.67 8.01
N MET A 92 -7.41 0.02 7.96
CA MET A 92 -6.16 -0.59 7.56
C MET A 92 -5.30 -0.85 8.78
N PRO A 93 -4.51 -1.94 8.76
CA PRO A 93 -3.56 -2.18 9.84
C PRO A 93 -2.55 -1.04 9.96
N ALA A 94 -2.06 -0.84 11.17
CA ALA A 94 -0.97 0.10 11.36
C ALA A 94 0.24 -0.33 10.52
N GLY A 95 0.90 0.64 9.91
CA GLY A 95 2.05 0.35 9.07
C GLY A 95 1.74 0.27 7.58
N VAL A 96 0.48 0.36 7.21
CA VAL A 96 0.08 0.42 5.80
C VAL A 96 -0.37 1.83 5.48
N PHE A 97 0.23 2.42 4.46
CA PHE A 97 -0.16 3.73 3.97
C PHE A 97 -1.02 3.54 2.73
N ILE A 98 -2.13 4.24 2.69
CA ILE A 98 -3.07 4.14 1.59
C ILE A 98 -3.25 5.52 0.97
N ASN A 99 -3.24 5.57 -0.35
CA ASN A 99 -3.51 6.78 -1.10
C ASN A 99 -4.59 6.47 -2.12
N LEU A 100 -5.67 7.23 -2.08
CA LEU A 100 -6.77 7.09 -3.01
C LEU A 100 -6.76 8.26 -3.97
N LYS A 101 -6.82 7.97 -5.24
CA LYS A 101 -6.89 8.99 -6.26
C LYS A 101 -8.03 8.67 -7.22
N VAL A 102 -8.94 9.61 -7.37
CA VAL A 102 -10.04 9.44 -8.33
C VAL A 102 -9.57 9.99 -9.67
N MET A 103 -9.68 9.16 -10.68
CA MET A 103 -9.29 9.51 -12.04
C MET A 103 -10.49 9.44 -12.95
N ASN A 104 -10.61 10.40 -13.80
CA ASN A 104 -11.68 10.43 -14.81
C ASN A 104 -11.18 9.92 -16.14
#